data_856e0f30a09579ebeed410d4f76ea3e7
#
_entry.id   856e0f30a09579ebeed410d4f76ea3e7
#
_cell.length_a   1.000
_cell.length_b   1.000
_cell.length_c   1.000
_cell.angle_alpha   90.00
_cell.angle_beta   90.00
_cell.angle_gamma   90.00
#
_symmetry.space_group_name_H-M   'P 1'
#
loop_
_entity.id
_entity.type
_entity.pdbx_description
1 polymer ?
#
loop_
_entity_poly.entity_id
_entity_poly.type
_entity_poly.pdbx_seq_one_letter_code
_entity_poly.pdbx_strand_id
1 'polypeptide(L)'
;GQIGWIPYIIERADKVWEENRGWGGIGDKVPEPPSTYYYRQIYGCFFDDNYGLHNIEAVGVDNVCFETDYPHSDSTWPHSKEVALKQMGDLPADIQRKLIRGNAIRLLGLDLEP
;
A
#
# COMPACT_ATOMS: atom_id res chain seq x y z
N GLY A 1 1.47 5.23 8.38
CA GLY A 1 1.96 5.90 7.68
C GLY A 1 1.81 6.42 6.25
N GLN A 2 0.61 6.47 5.66
CA GLN A 2 0.38 6.90 4.29
C GLN A 2 1.12 6.05 3.23
N ILE A 3 0.82 6.24 1.96
CA ILE A 3 1.26 5.34 0.88
C ILE A 3 1.92 6.05 -0.31
N GLY A 4 1.83 7.39 -0.39
CA GLY A 4 2.33 8.14 -1.55
C GLY A 4 3.84 8.09 -1.76
N TRP A 5 4.61 7.75 -0.74
CA TRP A 5 6.06 7.58 -0.79
C TRP A 5 6.51 6.23 -1.35
N ILE A 6 5.63 5.23 -1.34
CA ILE A 6 5.95 3.83 -1.65
C ILE A 6 6.49 3.63 -3.07
N PRO A 7 5.88 4.17 -4.14
CA PRO A 7 6.38 3.97 -5.50
C PRO A 7 7.84 4.41 -5.69
N TYR A 8 8.20 5.56 -5.12
CA TYR A 8 9.57 6.05 -5.18
C TYR A 8 10.56 5.11 -4.48
N ILE A 9 10.22 4.64 -3.30
CA ILE A 9 11.10 3.76 -2.52
C ILE A 9 11.29 2.41 -3.22
N ILE A 10 10.23 1.86 -3.78
CA ILE A 10 10.29 0.58 -4.52
C ILE A 10 11.21 0.72 -5.76
N GLU A 11 10.98 1.75 -6.57
CA GLU A 11 11.80 2.02 -7.75
C GLU A 11 13.27 2.21 -7.38
N ARG A 12 13.51 3.01 -6.32
CA ARG A 12 14.88 3.26 -5.85
C ARG A 12 15.56 2.00 -5.30
N ALA A 13 14.82 1.17 -4.58
CA ALA A 13 15.33 -0.09 -4.04
C ALA A 13 15.73 -1.06 -5.15
N ASP A 14 14.90 -1.21 -6.19
CA ASP A 14 15.20 -2.05 -7.34
C ASP A 14 16.46 -1.58 -8.08
N LYS A 15 16.58 -0.28 -8.28
CA LYS A 15 17.77 0.30 -8.91
C LYS A 15 19.05 0.04 -8.11
N VAL A 16 19.02 0.25 -6.80
CA VAL A 16 20.14 -0.02 -5.91
C VAL A 16 20.48 -1.51 -5.91
N TRP A 17 19.49 -2.38 -5.89
CA TRP A 17 19.68 -3.83 -5.98
C TRP A 17 20.35 -4.24 -7.31
N GLU A 18 19.87 -3.73 -8.44
CA GLU A 18 20.42 -4.02 -9.75
C GLU A 18 21.89 -3.60 -9.86
N GLU A 19 22.21 -2.38 -9.41
CA GLU A 19 23.55 -1.80 -9.51
C GLU A 19 24.56 -2.44 -8.55
N ASN A 20 24.13 -2.95 -7.40
CA ASN A 20 25.02 -3.36 -6.32
C ASN A 20 25.03 -4.86 -5.99
N ARG A 21 24.09 -5.64 -6.51
CA ARG A 21 23.98 -7.08 -6.15
C ARG A 21 25.24 -7.89 -6.46
N GLY A 22 25.98 -7.50 -7.49
CA GLY A 22 27.18 -8.24 -7.92
C GLY A 22 28.38 -8.07 -6.99
N TRP A 23 28.50 -6.95 -6.30
CA TRP A 23 29.64 -6.65 -5.42
C TRP A 23 29.23 -6.39 -3.95
N GLY A 24 27.96 -6.05 -3.70
CA GLY A 24 27.43 -5.77 -2.36
C GLY A 24 27.20 -7.00 -1.48
N GLY A 25 27.42 -8.21 -2.01
CA GLY A 25 27.24 -9.46 -1.25
C GLY A 25 25.79 -9.81 -0.93
N ILE A 26 24.84 -9.21 -1.65
CA ILE A 26 23.39 -9.43 -1.43
C ILE A 26 22.74 -10.32 -2.49
N GLY A 27 23.44 -10.62 -3.60
CA GLY A 27 22.87 -11.35 -4.74
C GLY A 27 22.26 -12.70 -4.38
N ASP A 28 22.92 -13.45 -3.49
CA ASP A 28 22.44 -14.77 -3.02
C ASP A 28 21.37 -14.65 -1.93
N LYS A 29 21.35 -13.54 -1.18
CA LYS A 29 20.43 -13.32 -0.06
C LYS A 29 19.12 -12.71 -0.51
N VAL A 30 19.15 -11.90 -1.57
CA VAL A 30 17.98 -11.22 -2.17
C VAL A 30 17.99 -11.52 -3.67
N PRO A 31 17.53 -12.72 -4.08
CA PRO A 31 17.64 -13.18 -5.46
C PRO A 31 16.72 -12.45 -6.44
N GLU A 32 15.66 -11.84 -5.97
CA GLU A 32 14.69 -11.10 -6.80
C GLU A 32 14.75 -9.60 -6.49
N PRO A 33 14.32 -8.72 -7.41
CA PRO A 33 14.19 -7.30 -7.13
C PRO A 33 13.31 -7.04 -5.90
N PRO A 34 13.65 -6.04 -5.07
CA PRO A 34 12.84 -5.67 -3.89
C PRO A 34 11.36 -5.44 -4.14
N SER A 35 10.98 -4.90 -5.32
CA SER A 35 9.59 -4.73 -5.73
C SER A 35 8.82 -6.05 -5.74
N THR A 36 9.44 -7.17 -6.12
CA THR A 36 8.82 -8.49 -6.10
C THR A 36 8.36 -8.87 -4.71
N TYR A 37 9.20 -8.62 -3.70
CA TYR A 37 8.84 -8.89 -2.31
C TYR A 37 7.76 -7.94 -1.81
N TYR A 38 7.84 -6.66 -2.18
CA TYR A 38 6.83 -5.70 -1.80
C TYR A 38 5.45 -6.12 -2.27
N TYR A 39 5.26 -6.28 -3.59
CA TYR A 39 3.94 -6.62 -4.15
C TYR A 39 3.40 -7.97 -3.70
N ARG A 40 4.27 -8.89 -3.31
CA ARG A 40 3.88 -10.22 -2.84
C ARG A 40 3.40 -10.23 -1.38
N GLN A 41 3.99 -9.44 -0.48
CA GLN A 41 3.85 -9.67 0.95
C GLN A 41 3.85 -8.44 1.85
N ILE A 42 3.97 -7.23 1.32
CA ILE A 42 3.97 -6.00 2.13
C ILE A 42 2.67 -5.23 1.87
N TYR A 43 2.08 -4.72 2.94
CA TYR A 43 0.87 -3.92 2.90
C TYR A 43 1.11 -2.55 3.51
N GLY A 44 0.60 -1.51 2.84
CA GLY A 44 0.55 -0.15 3.35
C GLY A 44 -0.83 0.20 3.86
N CYS A 45 -0.90 1.16 4.78
CA CYS A 45 -2.16 1.73 5.26
C CYS A 45 -2.20 3.24 5.03
N PHE A 46 -3.38 3.77 4.76
CA PHE A 46 -3.60 5.20 4.62
C PHE A 46 -4.92 5.62 5.24
N PHE A 47 -5.02 6.87 5.66
CA PHE A 47 -6.27 7.49 6.10
C PHE A 47 -6.58 8.78 5.33
N ASP A 48 -5.57 9.54 4.88
CA ASP A 48 -5.73 10.74 4.04
C ASP A 48 -4.49 10.92 3.15
N ASP A 49 -4.52 10.37 1.93
CA ASP A 49 -3.38 10.39 0.99
C ASP A 49 -3.86 10.48 -0.46
N ASN A 50 -4.18 11.67 -0.91
CA ASN A 50 -4.62 11.90 -2.29
C ASN A 50 -3.53 11.54 -3.32
N TYR A 51 -2.26 11.84 -3.01
CA TYR A 51 -1.16 11.50 -3.93
C TYR A 51 -1.00 10.00 -4.10
N GLY A 52 -1.04 9.25 -2.99
CA GLY A 52 -1.00 7.80 -3.03
C GLY A 52 -2.16 7.19 -3.81
N LEU A 53 -3.37 7.72 -3.63
CA LEU A 53 -4.56 7.26 -4.37
C LEU A 53 -4.51 7.58 -5.87
N HIS A 54 -3.97 8.73 -6.27
CA HIS A 54 -3.73 9.04 -7.68
C HIS A 54 -2.71 8.11 -8.34
N ASN A 55 -1.82 7.52 -7.57
CA ASN A 55 -0.79 6.59 -8.03
C ASN A 55 -1.04 5.15 -7.55
N ILE A 56 -2.28 4.79 -7.26
CA ILE A 56 -2.65 3.53 -6.61
C ILE A 56 -2.17 2.29 -7.35
N GLU A 57 -2.08 2.33 -8.67
CA GLU A 57 -1.55 1.23 -9.48
C GLU A 57 -0.06 1.00 -9.19
N ALA A 58 0.72 2.07 -9.07
CA ALA A 58 2.14 1.98 -8.73
C ALA A 58 2.38 1.62 -7.26
N VAL A 59 1.48 2.03 -6.36
CA VAL A 59 1.49 1.60 -4.96
C VAL A 59 1.16 0.11 -4.83
N GLY A 60 0.26 -0.38 -5.68
CA GLY A 60 -0.25 -1.74 -5.65
C GLY A 60 -1.66 -1.82 -5.07
N VAL A 61 -2.65 -1.93 -5.94
CA VAL A 61 -4.08 -2.00 -5.56
C VAL A 61 -4.37 -3.08 -4.52
N ASP A 62 -3.65 -4.20 -4.59
CA ASP A 62 -3.81 -5.34 -3.70
C ASP A 62 -2.99 -5.25 -2.39
N ASN A 63 -2.19 -4.20 -2.26
CA ASN A 63 -1.23 -4.02 -1.16
C ASN A 63 -1.59 -2.89 -0.20
N VAL A 64 -2.81 -2.36 -0.27
CA VAL A 64 -3.20 -1.17 0.49
C VAL A 64 -4.50 -1.39 1.24
N CYS A 65 -4.54 -0.93 2.49
CA CYS A 65 -5.73 -0.92 3.34
C CYS A 65 -6.04 0.50 3.81
N PHE A 66 -7.32 0.87 3.81
CA PHE A 66 -7.78 2.08 4.49
C PHE A 66 -7.79 1.87 6.01
N GLU A 67 -7.35 2.87 6.75
CA GLU A 67 -7.41 2.90 8.21
C GLU A 67 -7.97 4.24 8.71
N THR A 68 -8.41 4.29 9.95
CA THR A 68 -8.89 5.54 10.59
C THR A 68 -7.81 6.26 11.38
N ASP A 69 -6.78 5.52 11.77
CA ASP A 69 -5.70 5.90 12.68
C ASP A 69 -6.18 6.38 14.07
N TYR A 70 -7.41 6.00 14.45
CA TYR A 70 -7.94 6.28 15.79
C TYR A 70 -7.16 5.47 16.85
N PRO A 71 -6.77 6.05 17.99
CA PRO A 71 -7.14 7.36 18.53
C PRO A 71 -6.04 8.44 18.40
N HIS A 72 -5.21 8.38 17.38
CA HIS A 72 -4.19 9.41 17.16
C HIS A 72 -4.82 10.79 16.92
N SER A 73 -4.07 11.86 17.24
CA SER A 73 -4.49 13.23 16.97
C SER A 73 -4.53 13.56 15.47
N ASP A 74 -3.66 12.90 14.68
CA ASP A 74 -3.67 12.94 13.22
C ASP A 74 -4.46 11.73 12.71
N SER A 75 -5.78 11.83 12.75
CA SER A 75 -6.70 10.77 12.31
C SER A 75 -7.93 11.35 11.63
N THR A 76 -8.68 10.52 10.91
CA THR A 76 -9.93 10.93 10.27
C THR A 76 -11.16 10.82 11.18
N TRP A 77 -10.99 10.28 12.38
CA TRP A 77 -12.08 10.16 13.35
C TRP A 77 -12.58 11.54 13.83
N PRO A 78 -13.90 11.79 13.95
CA PRO A 78 -15.01 10.84 13.77
C PRO A 78 -15.59 10.80 12.35
N HIS A 79 -14.96 11.45 11.37
CA HIS A 79 -15.45 11.61 9.99
C HIS A 79 -14.82 10.62 8.98
N SER A 80 -14.29 9.51 9.45
CA SER A 80 -13.53 8.57 8.62
C SER A 80 -14.29 8.06 7.41
N LYS A 81 -15.60 7.83 7.52
CA LYS A 81 -16.44 7.38 6.42
C LYS A 81 -16.56 8.44 5.32
N GLU A 82 -16.82 9.68 5.71
CA GLU A 82 -16.95 10.81 4.78
C GLU A 82 -15.61 11.09 4.08
N VAL A 83 -14.51 11.05 4.82
CA VAL A 83 -13.16 11.23 4.27
C VAL A 83 -12.83 10.12 3.27
N ALA A 84 -13.09 8.86 3.63
CA ALA A 84 -12.88 7.71 2.75
C ALA A 84 -13.66 7.85 1.43
N LEU A 85 -14.96 8.15 1.51
CA LEU A 85 -15.82 8.32 0.33
C LEU A 85 -15.37 9.49 -0.55
N LYS A 86 -14.96 10.60 0.06
CA LYS A 86 -14.48 11.78 -0.67
C LYS A 86 -13.17 11.49 -1.41
N GLN A 87 -12.20 10.86 -0.77
CA GLN A 87 -10.90 10.56 -1.37
C GLN A 87 -10.97 9.52 -2.49
N MET A 88 -11.79 8.48 -2.28
CA MET A 88 -11.86 7.33 -3.18
C MET A 88 -13.00 7.42 -4.19
N GLY A 89 -13.80 8.48 -4.18
CA GLY A 89 -15.02 8.58 -4.99
C GLY A 89 -14.80 8.44 -6.50
N ASP A 90 -13.64 8.82 -6.99
CA ASP A 90 -13.29 8.74 -8.43
C ASP A 90 -12.66 7.38 -8.82
N LEU A 91 -12.36 6.53 -7.85
CA LEU A 91 -11.81 5.20 -8.13
C LEU A 91 -12.92 4.22 -8.57
N PRO A 92 -12.60 3.22 -9.40
CA PRO A 92 -13.52 2.12 -9.69
C PRO A 92 -14.03 1.42 -8.43
N ALA A 93 -15.30 1.00 -8.44
CA ALA A 93 -15.95 0.43 -7.25
C ALA A 93 -15.27 -0.83 -6.71
N ASP A 94 -14.70 -1.64 -7.59
CA ASP A 94 -13.93 -2.84 -7.20
C ASP A 94 -12.63 -2.47 -6.48
N ILE A 95 -11.95 -1.41 -6.91
CA ILE A 95 -10.76 -0.89 -6.24
C ILE A 95 -11.15 -0.31 -4.87
N GLN A 96 -12.20 0.51 -4.80
CA GLN A 96 -12.69 1.02 -3.51
C GLN A 96 -12.97 -0.11 -2.52
N ARG A 97 -13.64 -1.18 -2.98
CA ARG A 97 -13.95 -2.35 -2.14
C ARG A 97 -12.67 -3.05 -1.64
N LYS A 98 -11.67 -3.22 -2.50
CA LYS A 98 -10.38 -3.79 -2.10
C LYS A 98 -9.72 -2.98 -1.01
N LEU A 99 -9.61 -1.65 -1.18
CA LEU A 99 -8.93 -0.76 -0.24
C LEU A 99 -9.62 -0.69 1.12
N ILE A 100 -10.96 -0.65 1.13
CA ILE A 100 -11.75 -0.52 2.37
C ILE A 100 -11.87 -1.84 3.13
N ARG A 101 -11.90 -2.96 2.43
CA ARG A 101 -12.30 -4.24 3.01
C ARG A 101 -11.48 -5.45 2.51
N GLY A 102 -11.46 -5.70 1.21
CA GLY A 102 -10.99 -6.95 0.64
C GLY A 102 -9.53 -7.26 0.98
N ASN A 103 -8.67 -6.25 0.92
CA ASN A 103 -7.25 -6.41 1.22
C ASN A 103 -7.01 -6.75 2.70
N ALA A 104 -7.75 -6.13 3.62
CA ALA A 104 -7.65 -6.43 5.05
C ALA A 104 -8.13 -7.85 5.36
N ILE A 105 -9.23 -8.29 4.74
CA ILE A 105 -9.73 -9.67 4.86
C ILE A 105 -8.65 -10.67 4.43
N ARG A 106 -8.03 -10.44 3.26
CA ARG A 106 -6.98 -11.30 2.75
C ARG A 106 -5.73 -11.29 3.63
N LEU A 107 -5.26 -10.10 4.02
CA LEU A 107 -4.07 -9.92 4.86
C LEU A 107 -4.21 -10.66 6.20
N LEU A 108 -5.38 -10.56 6.82
CA LEU A 108 -5.64 -11.11 8.15
C LEU A 108 -6.21 -12.54 8.12
N GLY A 109 -6.46 -13.09 6.94
CA GLY A 109 -7.02 -14.43 6.78
C GLY A 109 -8.42 -14.57 7.39
N LEU A 110 -9.24 -13.52 7.29
CA LEU A 110 -10.58 -13.52 7.89
C LEU A 110 -11.55 -14.37 7.08
N ASP A 111 -12.41 -15.13 7.76
CA ASP A 111 -13.50 -15.89 7.14
C ASP A 111 -14.70 -14.96 6.87
N LEU A 112 -14.52 -14.06 5.91
CA LEU A 112 -15.48 -13.06 5.48
C LEU A 112 -15.48 -12.94 3.95
N GLU A 113 -16.62 -12.57 3.39
CA GLU A 113 -16.69 -12.17 1.98
C GLU A 113 -15.83 -10.93 1.72
N PRO A 114 -14.88 -10.94 0.76
CA PRO A 114 -14.01 -9.80 0.45
C PRO A 114 -14.72 -8.62 -0.22
#